data_cc070fafd20499da2afa9cc299372ad3
#
_entry.id   cc070fafd20499da2afa9cc299372ad3
#
_cell.length_a   1.000
_cell.length_b   1.000
_cell.length_c   1.000
_cell.angle_alpha   90.00
_cell.angle_beta   90.00
_cell.angle_gamma   90.00
#
_symmetry.space_group_name_H-M   'P 1'
#
loop_
_entity.id
_entity.type
_entity.pdbx_description
1 polymer ?
#
loop_
_entity_poly.entity_id
_entity_poly.type
_entity_poly.pdbx_seq_one_letter_code
_entity_poly.pdbx_strand_id
1 'polypeptide(L)'
;MTTTLKFRNIDASPDDPVETWPFEGILAAVERGALPDWRRLAAAIRADPWGPVAHQVLEAIHLSHPYGTTELLEGVVARARELAADSERADVASEVRGFVARSGLSKQDFAERIGTSRSRLSTYMSGKVVPSATLMVRMRRVALHASEMTTNADFRDG
;
A
#
# COMPACT_ATOMS: atom_id res chain seq x y z
N MET A 1 -10.61 -21.09 29.85
CA MET A 1 -9.28 -21.65 29.52
C MET A 1 -8.80 -21.06 28.22
N THR A 2 -7.71 -20.39 28.23
CA THR A 2 -7.11 -19.87 26.98
C THR A 2 -6.46 -21.04 26.27
N THR A 3 -7.01 -21.48 25.15
CA THR A 3 -6.39 -22.52 24.33
C THR A 3 -5.15 -21.90 23.71
N THR A 4 -3.97 -22.28 24.19
CA THR A 4 -2.72 -21.85 23.58
C THR A 4 -2.55 -22.55 22.24
N LEU A 5 -2.35 -21.80 21.16
CA LEU A 5 -2.04 -22.33 19.85
C LEU A 5 -0.80 -23.23 19.93
N LYS A 6 -0.88 -24.41 19.37
CA LYS A 6 0.25 -25.36 19.29
C LYS A 6 0.43 -25.81 17.85
N PHE A 7 1.67 -25.75 17.40
CA PHE A 7 2.06 -26.35 16.13
C PHE A 7 2.48 -27.80 16.35
N ARG A 8 1.96 -28.70 15.51
CA ARG A 8 2.32 -30.12 15.52
C ARG A 8 2.94 -30.46 14.19
N ASN A 9 4.12 -31.04 14.19
CA ASN A 9 4.86 -31.42 12.98
C ASN A 9 5.09 -30.24 11.99
N ILE A 10 5.26 -29.04 12.52
CA ILE A 10 5.54 -27.82 11.77
C ILE A 10 6.88 -27.31 12.25
N ASP A 11 7.77 -26.97 11.34
CA ASP A 11 9.10 -26.41 11.64
C ASP A 11 9.01 -24.90 11.92
N ALA A 12 8.22 -24.54 12.93
CA ALA A 12 8.03 -23.18 13.42
C ALA A 12 7.40 -23.20 14.82
N SER A 13 7.58 -22.14 15.57
CA SER A 13 6.91 -21.92 16.86
C SER A 13 5.74 -20.93 16.71
N PRO A 14 4.64 -21.12 17.46
CA PRO A 14 3.60 -20.10 17.55
C PRO A 14 4.10 -18.75 18.08
N ASP A 15 5.24 -18.73 18.78
CA ASP A 15 5.85 -17.51 19.31
C ASP A 15 6.69 -16.74 18.28
N ASP A 16 7.05 -17.39 17.16
CA ASP A 16 7.78 -16.76 16.08
C ASP A 16 6.94 -15.68 15.39
N PRO A 17 7.56 -14.67 14.75
CA PRO A 17 6.83 -13.70 13.94
C PRO A 17 5.93 -14.38 12.90
N VAL A 18 4.69 -13.91 12.76
CA VAL A 18 3.68 -14.50 11.85
C VAL A 18 4.18 -14.59 10.41
N GLU A 19 4.96 -13.62 9.99
CA GLU A 19 5.56 -13.53 8.65
C GLU A 19 6.52 -14.70 8.35
N THR A 20 7.01 -15.38 9.39
CA THR A 20 7.90 -16.54 9.27
C THR A 20 7.16 -17.87 9.34
N TRP A 21 5.85 -17.85 9.64
CA TRP A 21 5.10 -19.09 9.74
C TRP A 21 4.90 -19.73 8.35
N PRO A 22 5.09 -21.05 8.22
CA PRO A 22 4.65 -21.75 7.02
C PRO A 22 3.12 -21.77 6.93
N PHE A 23 2.59 -22.12 5.77
CA PHE A 23 1.15 -22.16 5.52
C PHE A 23 0.38 -22.98 6.56
N GLU A 24 0.93 -24.12 6.97
CA GLU A 24 0.33 -24.99 7.99
C GLU A 24 0.19 -24.29 9.34
N GLY A 25 1.12 -23.39 9.68
CA GLY A 25 1.04 -22.54 10.88
C GLY A 25 -0.10 -21.52 10.78
N ILE A 26 -0.24 -20.87 9.63
CA ILE A 26 -1.36 -19.95 9.34
C ILE A 26 -2.69 -20.72 9.39
N LEU A 27 -2.77 -21.87 8.74
CA LEU A 27 -3.96 -22.72 8.73
C LEU A 27 -4.35 -23.14 10.16
N ALA A 28 -3.38 -23.58 10.96
CA ALA A 28 -3.62 -23.93 12.36
C ALA A 28 -4.16 -22.75 13.19
N ALA A 29 -3.65 -21.54 12.96
CA ALA A 29 -4.13 -20.34 13.63
C ALA A 29 -5.55 -19.96 13.19
N VAL A 30 -5.87 -20.10 11.91
CA VAL A 30 -7.21 -19.85 11.36
C VAL A 30 -8.23 -20.83 11.91
N GLU A 31 -7.91 -22.13 11.96
CA GLU A 31 -8.81 -23.18 12.40
C GLU A 31 -8.97 -23.29 13.92
N ARG A 32 -7.89 -23.15 14.65
CA ARG A 32 -7.79 -23.49 16.07
C ARG A 32 -7.23 -22.39 16.95
N GLY A 33 -6.86 -21.25 16.35
CA GLY A 33 -6.36 -20.10 17.07
C GLY A 33 -7.43 -19.45 17.93
N ALA A 34 -6.98 -18.61 18.83
CA ALA A 34 -7.81 -17.76 19.67
C ALA A 34 -7.65 -16.27 19.25
N LEU A 35 -8.41 -15.41 19.89
CA LEU A 35 -8.39 -13.98 19.58
C LEU A 35 -6.97 -13.34 19.58
N PRO A 36 -6.03 -13.70 20.49
CA PRO A 36 -4.66 -13.20 20.42
C PRO A 36 -3.94 -13.58 19.13
N ASP A 37 -4.13 -14.83 18.63
CA ASP A 37 -3.53 -15.31 17.39
C ASP A 37 -4.09 -14.56 16.19
N TRP A 38 -5.41 -14.38 16.15
CA TRP A 38 -6.08 -13.63 15.07
C TRP A 38 -5.69 -12.14 15.06
N ARG A 39 -5.43 -11.54 16.23
CA ARG A 39 -4.89 -10.16 16.31
C ARG A 39 -3.49 -10.06 15.71
N ARG A 40 -2.66 -11.09 15.89
CA ARG A 40 -1.33 -11.18 15.27
C ARG A 40 -1.42 -11.32 13.76
N LEU A 41 -2.31 -12.20 13.26
CA LEU A 41 -2.59 -12.30 11.83
C LEU A 41 -3.08 -10.96 11.26
N ALA A 42 -4.01 -10.31 11.93
CA ALA A 42 -4.54 -9.01 11.52
C ALA A 42 -3.44 -7.92 11.49
N ALA A 43 -2.53 -7.92 12.45
CA ALA A 43 -1.40 -6.97 12.49
C ALA A 43 -0.46 -7.18 11.29
N ALA A 44 -0.11 -8.43 10.97
CA ALA A 44 0.72 -8.78 9.82
C ALA A 44 0.03 -8.40 8.48
N ILE A 45 -1.27 -8.65 8.36
CA ILE A 45 -2.08 -8.25 7.19
C ILE A 45 -2.12 -6.73 7.01
N ARG A 46 -2.27 -5.96 8.10
CA ARG A 46 -2.25 -4.49 8.02
C ARG A 46 -0.89 -3.94 7.65
N ALA A 47 0.18 -4.58 8.08
CA ALA A 47 1.54 -4.19 7.74
C ALA A 47 1.85 -4.42 6.25
N ASP A 48 1.33 -5.50 5.67
CA ASP A 48 1.47 -5.84 4.25
C ASP A 48 0.19 -6.47 3.69
N PRO A 49 -0.81 -5.65 3.30
CA PRO A 49 -2.12 -6.15 2.88
C PRO A 49 -2.14 -6.96 1.58
N TRP A 50 -1.08 -6.85 0.79
CA TRP A 50 -0.89 -7.56 -0.49
C TRP A 50 0.17 -8.67 -0.39
N GLY A 51 0.74 -8.84 0.79
CA GLY A 51 1.83 -9.75 1.05
C GLY A 51 1.41 -11.21 1.28
N PRO A 52 2.41 -12.07 1.55
CA PRO A 52 2.21 -13.51 1.69
C PRO A 52 1.21 -13.90 2.78
N VAL A 53 1.24 -13.25 3.95
CA VAL A 53 0.35 -13.58 5.07
C VAL A 53 -1.12 -13.37 4.69
N ALA A 54 -1.45 -12.25 4.02
CA ALA A 54 -2.82 -11.99 3.56
C ALA A 54 -3.31 -13.07 2.57
N HIS A 55 -2.45 -13.48 1.63
CA HIS A 55 -2.76 -14.56 0.69
C HIS A 55 -2.96 -15.91 1.38
N GLN A 56 -2.06 -16.27 2.28
CA GLN A 56 -2.14 -17.53 3.02
C GLN A 56 -3.37 -17.60 3.94
N VAL A 57 -3.75 -16.48 4.57
CA VAL A 57 -4.98 -16.41 5.38
C VAL A 57 -6.21 -16.63 4.51
N LEU A 58 -6.30 -15.96 3.36
CA LEU A 58 -7.42 -16.17 2.42
C LEU A 58 -7.47 -17.62 1.91
N GLU A 59 -6.34 -18.21 1.57
CA GLU A 59 -6.25 -19.61 1.16
C GLU A 59 -6.69 -20.57 2.28
N ALA A 60 -6.23 -20.34 3.52
CA ALA A 60 -6.60 -21.13 4.68
C ALA A 60 -8.12 -21.06 4.96
N ILE A 61 -8.72 -19.88 4.85
CA ILE A 61 -10.18 -19.69 4.98
C ILE A 61 -10.94 -20.48 3.92
N HIS A 62 -10.51 -20.41 2.66
CA HIS A 62 -11.13 -21.13 1.55
C HIS A 62 -11.00 -22.65 1.68
N LEU A 63 -9.91 -23.11 2.29
CA LEU A 63 -9.66 -24.55 2.48
C LEU A 63 -10.47 -25.13 3.63
N SER A 64 -10.54 -24.45 4.77
CA SER A 64 -11.11 -24.98 6.00
C SER A 64 -12.51 -24.49 6.32
N HIS A 65 -12.93 -23.36 5.77
CA HIS A 65 -14.24 -22.72 6.02
C HIS A 65 -14.65 -22.64 7.50
N PRO A 66 -13.78 -22.11 8.40
CA PRO A 66 -14.07 -22.11 9.82
C PRO A 66 -15.25 -21.16 10.11
N TYR A 67 -16.25 -21.67 10.87
CA TYR A 67 -17.44 -20.92 11.21
C TYR A 67 -17.12 -19.64 12.00
N GLY A 68 -17.62 -18.49 11.55
CA GLY A 68 -17.47 -17.18 12.19
C GLY A 68 -16.09 -16.54 12.01
N THR A 69 -15.03 -17.30 11.81
CA THR A 69 -13.67 -16.79 11.59
C THR A 69 -13.47 -16.36 10.14
N THR A 70 -14.17 -16.99 9.21
CA THR A 70 -14.10 -16.69 7.78
C THR A 70 -14.45 -15.23 7.52
N GLU A 71 -15.65 -14.80 7.89
CA GLU A 71 -16.12 -13.43 7.66
C GLU A 71 -15.26 -12.40 8.39
N LEU A 72 -14.79 -12.74 9.59
CA LEU A 72 -13.91 -11.86 10.37
C LEU A 72 -12.60 -11.60 9.65
N LEU A 73 -11.89 -12.64 9.21
CA LEU A 73 -10.59 -12.51 8.58
C LEU A 73 -10.67 -12.00 7.15
N GLU A 74 -11.69 -12.37 6.38
CA GLU A 74 -11.97 -11.75 5.08
C GLU A 74 -12.18 -10.25 5.23
N GLY A 75 -12.94 -9.83 6.23
CA GLY A 75 -13.17 -8.42 6.56
C GLY A 75 -11.89 -7.69 6.94
N VAL A 76 -10.99 -8.34 7.69
CA VAL A 76 -9.68 -7.78 8.04
C VAL A 76 -8.83 -7.54 6.79
N VAL A 77 -8.75 -8.51 5.88
CA VAL A 77 -7.99 -8.36 4.62
C VAL A 77 -8.61 -7.27 3.74
N ALA A 78 -9.93 -7.29 3.54
CA ALA A 78 -10.62 -6.29 2.73
C ALA A 78 -10.40 -4.87 3.27
N ARG A 79 -10.56 -4.68 4.57
CA ARG A 79 -10.37 -3.36 5.21
C ARG A 79 -8.92 -2.90 5.14
N ALA A 80 -7.96 -3.79 5.35
CA ALA A 80 -6.54 -3.46 5.25
C ALA A 80 -6.17 -3.01 3.84
N ARG A 81 -6.67 -3.69 2.80
CA ARG A 81 -6.47 -3.33 1.39
C ARG A 81 -7.13 -2.00 1.02
N GLU A 82 -8.33 -1.75 1.51
CA GLU A 82 -9.02 -0.47 1.29
C GLU A 82 -8.22 0.71 1.87
N LEU A 83 -7.78 0.59 3.12
CA LEU A 83 -6.97 1.62 3.77
C LEU A 83 -5.61 1.81 3.08
N ALA A 84 -4.97 0.74 2.62
CA ALA A 84 -3.73 0.83 1.86
C ALA A 84 -3.95 1.55 0.53
N ALA A 85 -5.00 1.21 -0.21
CA ALA A 85 -5.34 1.86 -1.49
C ALA A 85 -5.64 3.35 -1.32
N ASP A 86 -6.30 3.75 -0.22
CA ASP A 86 -6.53 5.16 0.10
C ASP A 86 -5.23 5.90 0.43
N SER A 87 -4.33 5.26 1.19
CA SER A 87 -3.00 5.81 1.49
C SER A 87 -2.15 5.97 0.23
N GLU A 88 -2.09 4.95 -0.61
CA GLU A 88 -1.37 4.97 -1.90
C GLU A 88 -1.89 6.09 -2.82
N ARG A 89 -3.19 6.30 -2.85
CA ARG A 89 -3.82 7.41 -3.62
C ARG A 89 -3.41 8.78 -3.08
N ALA A 90 -3.35 8.93 -1.77
CA ALA A 90 -2.90 10.15 -1.11
C ALA A 90 -1.40 10.41 -1.38
N ASP A 91 -0.57 9.37 -1.38
CA ASP A 91 0.85 9.45 -1.68
C ASP A 91 1.09 9.89 -3.13
N VAL A 92 0.35 9.33 -4.10
CA VAL A 92 0.40 9.77 -5.50
C VAL A 92 0.01 11.25 -5.63
N ALA A 93 -1.05 11.68 -4.96
CA ALA A 93 -1.46 13.09 -4.99
C ALA A 93 -0.39 14.01 -4.40
N SER A 94 0.26 13.59 -3.32
CA SER A 94 1.39 14.31 -2.71
C SER A 94 2.59 14.40 -3.66
N GLU A 95 2.91 13.32 -4.36
CA GLU A 95 3.99 13.30 -5.36
C GLU A 95 3.69 14.25 -6.52
N VAL A 96 2.46 14.26 -7.03
CA VAL A 96 2.02 15.21 -8.09
C VAL A 96 2.19 16.65 -7.63
N ARG A 97 1.73 16.99 -6.41
CA ARG A 97 1.94 18.34 -5.84
C ARG A 97 3.43 18.70 -5.75
N GLY A 98 4.26 17.72 -5.37
CA GLY A 98 5.72 17.87 -5.32
C GLY A 98 6.34 18.16 -6.69
N PHE A 99 5.89 17.49 -7.75
CA PHE A 99 6.35 17.77 -9.12
C PHE A 99 5.99 19.19 -9.56
N VAL A 100 4.75 19.62 -9.32
CA VAL A 100 4.32 20.98 -9.64
C VAL A 100 5.16 22.01 -8.90
N ALA A 101 5.37 21.83 -7.58
CA ALA A 101 6.16 22.75 -6.78
C ALA A 101 7.62 22.84 -7.25
N ARG A 102 8.28 21.69 -7.47
CA ARG A 102 9.67 21.66 -7.94
C ARG A 102 9.87 22.21 -9.35
N SER A 103 8.84 22.15 -10.19
CA SER A 103 8.93 22.71 -11.54
C SER A 103 9.06 24.23 -11.57
N GLY A 104 8.63 24.93 -10.52
CA GLY A 104 8.53 26.38 -10.49
C GLY A 104 7.52 27.00 -11.47
N LEU A 105 6.76 26.16 -12.18
CA LEU A 105 5.76 26.60 -13.16
C LEU A 105 4.42 26.89 -12.49
N SER A 106 3.60 27.73 -13.16
CA SER A 106 2.21 27.83 -12.80
C SER A 106 1.47 26.50 -13.04
N LYS A 107 0.34 26.26 -12.36
CA LYS A 107 -0.49 25.08 -12.62
C LYS A 107 -0.95 24.97 -14.07
N GLN A 108 -1.22 26.11 -14.71
CA GLN A 108 -1.60 26.17 -16.13
C GLN A 108 -0.46 25.69 -17.02
N ASP A 109 0.73 26.29 -16.87
CA ASP A 109 1.90 25.97 -17.70
C ASP A 109 2.35 24.52 -17.47
N PHE A 110 2.32 24.04 -16.22
CA PHE A 110 2.65 22.65 -15.90
C PHE A 110 1.67 21.67 -16.59
N ALA A 111 0.35 21.95 -16.50
CA ALA A 111 -0.66 21.14 -17.15
C ALA A 111 -0.46 21.07 -18.66
N GLU A 112 -0.20 22.19 -19.31
CA GLU A 112 0.07 22.27 -20.75
C GLU A 112 1.30 21.44 -21.13
N ARG A 113 2.38 21.54 -20.36
CA ARG A 113 3.62 20.78 -20.61
C ARG A 113 3.47 19.27 -20.51
N ILE A 114 2.60 18.80 -19.64
CA ILE A 114 2.33 17.36 -19.52
C ILE A 114 1.19 16.87 -20.42
N GLY A 115 0.56 17.79 -21.19
CA GLY A 115 -0.50 17.48 -22.14
C GLY A 115 -1.86 17.23 -21.49
N THR A 116 -2.21 17.99 -20.45
CA THR A 116 -3.50 17.93 -19.76
C THR A 116 -4.07 19.33 -19.49
N SER A 117 -5.29 19.39 -18.98
CA SER A 117 -5.90 20.65 -18.56
C SER A 117 -5.58 21.01 -17.10
N ARG A 118 -5.61 22.28 -16.76
CA ARG A 118 -5.48 22.75 -15.38
C ARG A 118 -6.51 22.11 -14.45
N SER A 119 -7.75 21.96 -14.92
CA SER A 119 -8.82 21.32 -14.16
C SER A 119 -8.48 19.86 -13.85
N ARG A 120 -8.00 19.11 -14.83
CA ARG A 120 -7.62 17.71 -14.66
C ARG A 120 -6.39 17.56 -13.76
N LEU A 121 -5.41 18.44 -13.89
CA LEU A 121 -4.27 18.50 -12.96
C LEU A 121 -4.75 18.71 -11.51
N SER A 122 -5.72 19.57 -11.28
CA SER A 122 -6.28 19.79 -9.94
C SER A 122 -6.92 18.54 -9.34
N THR A 123 -7.56 17.69 -10.15
CA THR A 123 -8.10 16.40 -9.68
C THR A 123 -6.99 15.40 -9.30
N TYR A 124 -5.85 15.43 -9.96
CA TYR A 124 -4.68 14.64 -9.60
C TYR A 124 -4.02 15.13 -8.31
N MET A 125 -3.90 16.44 -8.15
CA MET A 125 -3.32 17.06 -6.95
C MET A 125 -4.17 16.86 -5.70
N SER A 126 -5.48 16.72 -5.84
CA SER A 126 -6.41 16.45 -4.72
C SER A 126 -6.57 14.98 -4.39
N GLY A 127 -6.03 14.06 -5.21
CA GLY A 127 -6.23 12.62 -5.06
C GLY A 127 -7.59 12.12 -5.52
N LYS A 128 -8.43 12.98 -6.08
CA LYS A 128 -9.76 12.61 -6.60
C LYS A 128 -9.66 11.64 -7.79
N VAL A 129 -8.63 11.83 -8.62
CA VAL A 129 -8.31 10.97 -9.76
C VAL A 129 -6.83 10.60 -9.69
N VAL A 130 -6.51 9.34 -9.95
CA VAL A 130 -5.12 8.86 -10.03
C VAL A 130 -4.63 9.02 -11.48
N PRO A 131 -3.51 9.72 -11.72
CA PRO A 131 -2.93 9.81 -13.05
C PRO A 131 -2.36 8.45 -13.50
N SER A 132 -2.26 8.25 -14.82
CA SER A 132 -1.60 7.06 -15.35
C SER A 132 -0.09 7.08 -15.03
N ALA A 133 0.52 5.90 -15.00
CA ALA A 133 1.96 5.77 -14.78
C ALA A 133 2.78 6.55 -15.83
N THR A 134 2.35 6.56 -17.09
CA THR A 134 3.00 7.33 -18.17
C THR A 134 2.89 8.84 -17.93
N LEU A 135 1.78 9.31 -17.38
CA LEU A 135 1.61 10.71 -17.04
C LEU A 135 2.52 11.09 -15.84
N MET A 136 2.66 10.22 -14.85
CA MET A 136 3.60 10.41 -13.74
C MET A 136 5.06 10.54 -14.22
N VAL A 137 5.47 9.72 -15.19
CA VAL A 137 6.80 9.84 -15.82
C VAL A 137 6.97 11.18 -16.51
N ARG A 138 5.94 11.67 -17.20
CA ARG A 138 5.95 12.96 -17.88
C ARG A 138 6.06 14.12 -16.88
N MET A 139 5.30 14.08 -15.79
CA MET A 139 5.37 15.05 -14.69
C MET A 139 6.77 15.12 -14.06
N ARG A 140 7.36 13.95 -13.80
CA ARG A 140 8.71 13.85 -13.24
C ARG A 140 9.76 14.50 -14.16
N ARG A 141 9.67 14.25 -15.47
CA ARG A 141 10.58 14.85 -16.46
C ARG A 141 10.48 16.37 -16.48
N VAL A 142 9.26 16.91 -16.45
CA VAL A 142 9.05 18.37 -16.40
C VAL A 142 9.64 18.98 -15.12
N ALA A 143 9.45 18.32 -13.97
CA ALA A 143 10.02 18.79 -12.71
C ALA A 143 11.56 18.78 -12.71
N LEU A 144 12.19 17.76 -13.28
CA LEU A 144 13.66 17.64 -13.36
C LEU A 144 14.27 18.70 -14.29
N HIS A 145 13.70 18.90 -15.48
CA HIS A 145 14.20 19.90 -16.45
C HIS A 145 14.18 21.32 -15.88
N ALA A 146 13.16 21.66 -15.11
CA ALA A 146 13.06 22.96 -14.47
C ALA A 146 14.16 23.15 -13.40
N SER A 147 14.46 22.11 -12.63
CA SER A 147 15.54 22.16 -11.61
C SER A 147 16.92 22.35 -12.25
N GLU A 148 17.21 21.71 -13.37
CA GLU A 148 18.48 21.87 -14.10
C GLU A 148 18.68 23.27 -14.66
N MET A 149 17.62 23.90 -15.14
CA MET A 149 17.67 25.28 -15.66
C MET A 149 17.93 26.29 -14.55
N THR A 150 17.39 26.09 -13.35
CA THR A 150 17.62 26.97 -12.19
C THR A 150 19.05 26.84 -11.67
N THR A 151 19.60 25.64 -11.62
CA THR A 151 20.99 25.40 -11.19
C THR A 151 22.01 25.99 -12.17
N ASN A 152 21.71 25.98 -13.47
CA ASN A 152 22.60 26.55 -14.49
C ASN A 152 22.55 28.08 -14.58
N ALA A 153 21.46 28.70 -14.11
CA ALA A 153 21.34 30.15 -14.04
C ALA A 153 22.19 30.74 -12.89
N ASP A 154 22.21 30.09 -11.73
CA ASP A 154 22.99 30.51 -10.57
C ASP A 154 24.51 30.38 -10.79
N PHE A 155 24.96 29.56 -11.73
CA PHE A 155 26.40 29.38 -12.03
C PHE A 155 26.91 30.40 -13.07
N ARG A 156 26.04 31.22 -13.70
CA ARG A 156 26.42 32.22 -14.71
C ARG A 156 26.60 33.63 -14.17
N ASP A 157 26.13 33.91 -12.96
CA ASP A 157 26.23 35.24 -12.30
C ASP A 157 27.21 35.30 -11.12
N GLY A 158 28.18 34.35 -11.05
CA GLY A 158 29.22 34.28 -10.03
C GLY A 158 30.62 34.60 -10.61
#